data_177406d9f4664861e9002565919d195d
#
_entry.id   177406d9f4664861e9002565919d195d
#
_cell.length_a   1.000
_cell.length_b   1.000
_cell.length_c   1.000
_cell.angle_alpha   90.00
_cell.angle_beta   90.00
_cell.angle_gamma   90.00
#
_symmetry.space_group_name_H-M   'P 1'
#
loop_
_entity.id
_entity.type
_entity.pdbx_description
1 polymer ?
#
loop_
_entity_poly.entity_id
_entity_poly.type
_entity_poly.pdbx_seq_one_letter_code
_entity_poly.pdbx_strand_id
1 'polypeptide(L)'
;VMDDNTAILTVNYLLAAGNLYIVTYKIYPSGVVKVNARFTSTDMQATETEVSEATRMATFTPGNDEARKAAAKLNVPRIGVRFRLPAEMNKVEYFGRGPEENYIDRNAGTLIGLYKTTADKMYYNYVRPQENGHHTDTRWLSLSKKNGKGLTIMADSIIGFNALRNSIEDFDSEEALPHPRQWNNFSPEEIANHDEEAARNVLRRMHHVNDITPRDFVEVCIDMKQQGLAGYNSWGARPEPAYTIPANQEYNWGFTLIPN
;
A
#
# COMPACT_ATOMS: atom_id res chain seq x y z
N VAL A 1 -28.52 6.81 -1.00
CA VAL A 1 -29.58 7.20 -0.06
C VAL A 1 -29.22 8.59 0.47
N MET A 2 -30.16 9.49 0.53
CA MET A 2 -29.98 10.83 1.11
C MET A 2 -30.77 10.86 2.43
N ASP A 3 -30.09 11.27 3.49
CA ASP A 3 -30.65 11.47 4.81
C ASP A 3 -30.08 12.78 5.35
N ASP A 4 -30.94 13.66 5.89
CA ASP A 4 -30.56 14.96 6.46
C ASP A 4 -29.60 15.80 5.61
N ASN A 5 -29.86 15.93 4.30
CA ASN A 5 -28.98 16.59 3.33
C ASN A 5 -27.58 15.94 3.18
N THR A 6 -27.40 14.69 3.60
CA THR A 6 -26.18 13.92 3.36
C THR A 6 -26.39 12.92 2.24
N ALA A 7 -25.33 12.67 1.43
CA ALA A 7 -25.32 11.59 0.44
C ALA A 7 -24.53 10.40 0.99
N ILE A 8 -25.04 9.20 0.81
CA ILE A 8 -24.34 7.95 1.16
C ILE A 8 -24.10 7.15 -0.11
N LEU A 9 -22.82 6.88 -0.37
CA LEU A 9 -22.36 6.00 -1.46
C LEU A 9 -21.69 4.79 -0.84
N THR A 10 -22.13 3.59 -1.20
CA THR A 10 -21.47 2.33 -0.83
C THR A 10 -20.97 1.65 -2.08
N VAL A 11 -19.71 1.27 -2.07
CA VAL A 11 -19.02 0.56 -3.15
C VAL A 11 -18.57 -0.79 -2.64
N ASN A 12 -18.94 -1.84 -3.36
CA ASN A 12 -18.54 -3.22 -3.07
C ASN A 12 -17.48 -3.64 -4.09
N TYR A 13 -16.28 -3.91 -3.61
CA TYR A 13 -15.18 -4.42 -4.40
C TYR A 13 -15.07 -5.93 -4.18
N LEU A 14 -15.27 -6.71 -5.23
CA LEU A 14 -14.92 -8.12 -5.23
C LEU A 14 -13.46 -8.24 -5.63
N LEU A 15 -12.64 -8.64 -4.69
CA LEU A 15 -11.20 -8.76 -4.86
C LEU A 15 -10.82 -10.17 -5.35
N ALA A 16 -9.55 -10.37 -5.67
CA ALA A 16 -9.01 -11.69 -5.99
C ALA A 16 -9.34 -12.69 -4.87
N ALA A 17 -9.46 -13.97 -5.22
CA ALA A 17 -9.86 -15.06 -4.33
C ALA A 17 -11.26 -14.90 -3.69
N GLY A 18 -12.11 -13.99 -4.20
CA GLY A 18 -13.47 -13.79 -3.72
C GLY A 18 -13.60 -12.95 -2.45
N ASN A 19 -12.53 -12.37 -1.98
CA ASN A 19 -12.55 -11.46 -0.82
C ASN A 19 -13.42 -10.23 -1.12
N LEU A 20 -14.14 -9.74 -0.12
CA LEU A 20 -15.04 -8.60 -0.24
C LEU A 20 -14.47 -7.39 0.50
N TYR A 21 -14.38 -6.25 -0.19
CA TYR A 21 -14.03 -4.98 0.42
C TYR A 21 -15.14 -3.95 0.16
N ILE A 22 -15.79 -3.53 1.21
CA ILE A 22 -16.93 -2.59 1.17
C ILE A 22 -16.46 -1.26 1.69
N VAL A 23 -16.64 -0.19 0.90
CA VAL A 23 -16.32 1.17 1.30
C VAL A 23 -17.58 2.03 1.24
N THR A 24 -17.92 2.65 2.36
CA THR A 24 -19.06 3.56 2.49
C THR A 24 -18.57 4.98 2.71
N TYR A 25 -19.00 5.89 1.84
CA TYR A 25 -18.75 7.32 1.90
C TYR A 25 -20.02 8.03 2.36
N LYS A 26 -19.96 8.74 3.48
CA LYS A 26 -21.02 9.67 3.90
C LYS A 26 -20.54 11.10 3.64
N ILE A 27 -21.18 11.76 2.69
CA ILE A 27 -20.80 13.08 2.16
C ILE A 27 -21.72 14.12 2.76
N TYR A 28 -21.16 15.09 3.46
CA TYR A 28 -21.88 16.17 4.14
C TYR A 28 -21.91 17.45 3.27
N PRO A 29 -22.91 18.34 3.47
CA PRO A 29 -22.98 19.61 2.74
C PRO A 29 -21.76 20.52 2.92
N SER A 30 -21.03 20.37 4.01
CA SER A 30 -19.75 21.07 4.27
C SER A 30 -18.60 20.63 3.36
N GLY A 31 -18.78 19.59 2.56
CA GLY A 31 -17.71 18.93 1.80
C GLY A 31 -16.91 17.89 2.59
N VAL A 32 -17.18 17.74 3.89
CA VAL A 32 -16.58 16.67 4.71
C VAL A 32 -17.10 15.31 4.22
N VAL A 33 -16.21 14.34 4.13
CA VAL A 33 -16.55 12.96 3.76
C VAL A 33 -16.08 12.00 4.84
N LYS A 34 -17.00 11.32 5.49
CA LYS A 34 -16.69 10.19 6.38
C LYS A 34 -16.56 8.92 5.56
N VAL A 35 -15.43 8.23 5.68
CA VAL A 35 -15.15 6.98 5.01
C VAL A 35 -15.13 5.86 6.03
N ASN A 36 -15.92 4.81 5.80
CA ASN A 36 -15.87 3.57 6.57
C ASN A 36 -15.61 2.42 5.61
N ALA A 37 -14.70 1.54 5.95
CA ALA A 37 -14.35 0.40 5.14
C ALA A 37 -14.39 -0.90 5.93
N ARG A 38 -14.83 -1.98 5.27
CA ARG A 38 -14.89 -3.33 5.82
C ARG A 38 -14.27 -4.30 4.84
N PHE A 39 -13.30 -5.06 5.31
CA PHE A 39 -12.71 -6.18 4.58
C PHE A 39 -13.19 -7.49 5.17
N THR A 40 -13.67 -8.41 4.32
CA THR A 40 -14.08 -9.76 4.69
C THR A 40 -13.39 -10.75 3.76
N SER A 41 -12.63 -11.67 4.33
CA SER A 41 -11.94 -12.72 3.59
C SER A 41 -12.84 -13.96 3.40
N THR A 42 -12.57 -14.73 2.34
CA THR A 42 -13.10 -16.08 2.15
C THR A 42 -12.47 -17.10 3.08
N ASP A 43 -11.31 -16.80 3.66
CA ASP A 43 -10.54 -17.71 4.53
C ASP A 43 -10.87 -17.56 6.01
N MET A 44 -12.07 -17.06 6.35
CA MET A 44 -12.57 -16.88 7.73
C MET A 44 -12.62 -18.16 8.57
N GLN A 45 -12.58 -19.33 7.93
CA GLN A 45 -12.59 -20.63 8.61
C GLN A 45 -11.21 -21.09 9.10
N ALA A 46 -10.13 -20.45 8.63
CA ALA A 46 -8.80 -20.81 9.07
C ALA A 46 -8.60 -20.47 10.55
N THR A 47 -8.00 -21.38 11.29
CA THR A 47 -7.68 -21.17 12.70
C THR A 47 -6.47 -20.25 12.86
N GLU A 48 -6.36 -19.58 14.00
CA GLU A 48 -5.17 -18.77 14.33
C GLU A 48 -3.89 -19.60 14.28
N THR A 49 -3.97 -20.88 14.67
CA THR A 49 -2.83 -21.81 14.63
C THR A 49 -2.40 -22.07 13.20
N GLU A 50 -3.31 -22.34 12.26
CA GLU A 50 -2.99 -22.57 10.85
C GLU A 50 -2.36 -21.33 10.21
N VAL A 51 -2.90 -20.14 10.47
CA VAL A 51 -2.34 -18.87 9.97
C VAL A 51 -0.93 -18.65 10.52
N SER A 52 -0.75 -18.81 11.81
CA SER A 52 0.53 -18.61 12.49
C SER A 52 1.58 -19.63 12.02
N GLU A 53 1.20 -20.91 11.89
CA GLU A 53 2.09 -21.97 11.44
C GLU A 53 2.51 -21.78 9.97
N ALA A 54 1.58 -21.49 9.08
CA ALA A 54 1.88 -21.19 7.68
C ALA A 54 2.84 -20.00 7.54
N THR A 55 2.60 -18.94 8.30
CA THR A 55 3.48 -17.76 8.30
C THR A 55 4.86 -18.10 8.81
N ARG A 56 4.96 -18.82 9.93
CA ARG A 56 6.22 -19.27 10.51
C ARG A 56 7.00 -20.17 9.54
N MET A 57 6.35 -21.11 8.89
CA MET A 57 6.97 -21.98 7.90
C MET A 57 7.50 -21.20 6.70
N ALA A 58 6.74 -20.21 6.20
CA ALA A 58 7.20 -19.37 5.12
C ALA A 58 8.39 -18.46 5.51
N THR A 59 8.45 -18.05 6.79
CA THR A 59 9.53 -17.21 7.32
C THR A 59 10.82 -17.97 7.54
N PHE A 60 10.74 -19.18 8.14
CA PHE A 60 11.92 -19.93 8.59
C PHE A 60 12.34 -21.08 7.68
N THR A 61 11.66 -21.28 6.54
CA THR A 61 12.03 -22.27 5.54
C THR A 61 12.19 -21.60 4.16
N PRO A 62 13.32 -20.92 3.92
CA PRO A 62 13.60 -20.27 2.65
C PRO A 62 13.56 -21.27 1.50
N GLY A 63 12.97 -20.89 0.36
CA GLY A 63 12.84 -21.76 -0.81
C GLY A 63 11.67 -22.76 -0.76
N ASN A 64 10.88 -22.79 0.32
CA ASN A 64 9.65 -23.56 0.38
C ASN A 64 8.48 -22.79 -0.26
N ASP A 65 8.28 -22.99 -1.56
CA ASP A 65 7.23 -22.28 -2.31
C ASP A 65 5.82 -22.64 -1.86
N GLU A 66 5.59 -23.86 -1.39
CA GLU A 66 4.27 -24.27 -0.86
C GLU A 66 3.94 -23.55 0.45
N ALA A 67 4.92 -23.44 1.36
CA ALA A 67 4.74 -22.67 2.59
C ALA A 67 4.49 -21.16 2.27
N ARG A 68 5.20 -20.62 1.27
CA ARG A 68 4.99 -19.24 0.81
C ARG A 68 3.58 -19.01 0.25
N LYS A 69 3.08 -19.93 -0.59
CA LYS A 69 1.72 -19.88 -1.13
C LYS A 69 0.68 -19.97 -0.03
N ALA A 70 0.84 -20.91 0.92
CA ALA A 70 -0.06 -21.06 2.06
C ALA A 70 -0.09 -19.79 2.91
N ALA A 71 1.07 -19.21 3.25
CA ALA A 71 1.14 -17.97 4.01
C ALA A 71 0.52 -16.78 3.24
N ALA A 72 0.75 -16.70 1.93
CA ALA A 72 0.16 -15.65 1.09
C ALA A 72 -1.37 -15.74 1.02
N LYS A 73 -1.92 -16.95 1.04
CA LYS A 73 -3.37 -17.16 1.08
C LYS A 73 -3.98 -16.75 2.43
N LEU A 74 -3.30 -17.02 3.53
CA LEU A 74 -3.78 -16.81 4.89
C LEU A 74 -3.41 -15.44 5.48
N ASN A 75 -2.72 -14.59 4.72
CA ASN A 75 -2.34 -13.24 5.13
C ASN A 75 -2.70 -12.21 4.07
N VAL A 76 -3.15 -11.06 4.53
CA VAL A 76 -3.42 -9.89 3.67
C VAL A 76 -2.21 -8.97 3.71
N PRO A 77 -1.59 -8.61 2.56
CA PRO A 77 -0.41 -7.75 2.59
C PRO A 77 -0.72 -6.32 3.04
N ARG A 78 -1.93 -5.81 2.72
CA ARG A 78 -2.33 -4.44 3.02
C ARG A 78 -3.85 -4.29 3.00
N ILE A 79 -4.39 -3.52 3.94
CA ILE A 79 -5.80 -3.12 3.98
C ILE A 79 -5.85 -1.60 4.01
N GLY A 80 -6.33 -1.00 2.92
CA GLY A 80 -6.35 0.45 2.79
C GLY A 80 -7.18 0.94 1.61
N VAL A 81 -7.12 2.24 1.37
CA VAL A 81 -7.66 2.91 0.19
C VAL A 81 -6.58 3.76 -0.46
N ARG A 82 -6.67 3.93 -1.76
CA ARG A 82 -5.72 4.68 -2.56
C ARG A 82 -6.47 5.68 -3.45
N PHE A 83 -5.96 6.92 -3.52
CA PHE A 83 -6.49 7.95 -4.40
C PHE A 83 -5.38 8.92 -4.83
N ARG A 84 -5.66 9.73 -5.84
CA ARG A 84 -4.71 10.72 -6.37
C ARG A 84 -5.20 12.13 -6.13
N LEU A 85 -4.26 13.00 -5.80
CA LEU A 85 -4.44 14.43 -5.69
C LEU A 85 -3.59 15.14 -6.75
N PRO A 86 -3.96 16.36 -7.18
CA PRO A 86 -3.11 17.16 -8.08
C PRO A 86 -1.71 17.36 -7.51
N ALA A 87 -0.68 17.34 -8.36
CA ALA A 87 0.72 17.47 -7.97
C ALA A 87 1.02 18.71 -7.12
N GLU A 88 0.26 19.79 -7.29
CA GLU A 88 0.40 21.01 -6.51
C GLU A 88 -0.01 20.86 -5.03
N MET A 89 -0.72 19.80 -4.65
CA MET A 89 -1.03 19.43 -3.26
C MET A 89 0.14 18.67 -2.61
N ASN A 90 1.32 19.24 -2.74
CA ASN A 90 2.59 18.61 -2.42
C ASN A 90 3.06 18.83 -0.98
N LYS A 91 2.55 19.83 -0.27
CA LYS A 91 2.89 20.03 1.14
C LYS A 91 2.20 18.97 2.00
N VAL A 92 2.99 18.26 2.81
CA VAL A 92 2.52 17.22 3.71
C VAL A 92 2.83 17.62 5.14
N GLU A 93 1.80 17.63 5.99
CA GLU A 93 1.93 17.79 7.43
C GLU A 93 1.19 16.64 8.10
N TYR A 94 1.79 16.00 9.11
CA TYR A 94 1.16 14.87 9.77
C TYR A 94 1.55 14.74 11.24
N PHE A 95 0.67 14.13 12.02
CA PHE A 95 0.94 13.71 13.39
C PHE A 95 0.96 12.18 13.43
N GLY A 96 2.15 11.63 13.47
CA GLY A 96 2.41 10.20 13.37
C GLY A 96 3.86 9.88 13.64
N ARG A 97 4.32 8.72 13.20
CA ARG A 97 5.71 8.28 13.37
C ARG A 97 6.58 8.76 12.19
N GLY A 98 7.73 9.33 12.51
CA GLY A 98 8.64 9.90 11.51
C GLY A 98 9.98 10.37 12.13
N PRO A 99 10.75 11.24 11.43
CA PRO A 99 10.44 11.82 10.09
C PRO A 99 10.62 10.85 8.93
N GLU A 100 11.44 9.79 9.09
CA GLU A 100 11.77 8.80 8.08
C GLU A 100 10.62 7.81 7.87
N GLU A 101 10.58 7.17 6.69
CA GLU A 101 9.67 6.06 6.42
C GLU A 101 9.81 4.97 7.48
N ASN A 102 8.73 4.33 7.81
CA ASN A 102 8.72 3.28 8.81
C ASN A 102 7.58 2.29 8.59
N TYR A 103 7.77 1.06 9.04
CA TYR A 103 6.86 -0.06 8.87
C TYR A 103 6.67 -0.75 10.21
N ILE A 104 5.64 -1.54 10.38
CA ILE A 104 5.28 -2.11 11.69
C ILE A 104 6.39 -2.98 12.29
N ASP A 105 7.26 -3.57 11.48
CA ASP A 105 8.44 -4.34 11.87
C ASP A 105 9.75 -3.52 11.81
N ARG A 106 9.69 -2.25 11.43
CA ARG A 106 10.84 -1.35 11.26
C ARG A 106 10.47 0.09 11.64
N ASN A 107 10.08 0.31 12.88
CA ASN A 107 9.66 1.65 13.35
C ASN A 107 10.33 2.10 14.66
N ALA A 108 11.17 1.26 15.27
CA ALA A 108 11.80 1.57 16.56
C ALA A 108 12.73 2.79 16.52
N GLY A 109 13.31 3.10 15.34
CA GLY A 109 14.18 4.26 15.14
C GLY A 109 13.46 5.59 14.90
N THR A 110 12.12 5.58 14.85
CA THR A 110 11.30 6.75 14.57
C THR A 110 10.42 7.12 15.76
N LEU A 111 10.09 8.41 15.92
CA LEU A 111 9.32 8.92 17.04
C LEU A 111 7.95 9.44 16.57
N ILE A 112 6.96 9.37 17.46
CA ILE A 112 5.68 10.03 17.25
C ILE A 112 5.84 11.54 17.45
N GLY A 113 5.46 12.33 16.47
CA GLY A 113 5.60 13.78 16.50
C GLY A 113 4.80 14.45 15.40
N LEU A 114 4.91 15.78 15.37
CA LEU A 114 4.35 16.62 14.31
C LEU A 114 5.44 16.88 13.28
N TYR A 115 5.22 16.43 12.05
CA TYR A 115 6.20 16.55 10.97
C TYR A 115 5.63 17.33 9.80
N LYS A 116 6.53 18.05 9.11
CA LYS A 116 6.23 18.83 7.89
C LYS A 116 7.24 18.46 6.84
N THR A 117 6.74 18.09 5.67
CA THR A 117 7.56 17.67 4.53
C THR A 117 6.84 17.98 3.20
N THR A 118 7.28 17.38 2.13
CA THR A 118 6.60 17.38 0.83
C THR A 118 6.54 15.97 0.27
N ALA A 119 5.57 15.70 -0.59
CA ALA A 119 5.45 14.41 -1.27
C ALA A 119 6.73 14.07 -2.07
N ASP A 120 7.43 15.07 -2.63
CA ASP A 120 8.71 14.87 -3.31
C ASP A 120 9.82 14.35 -2.37
N LYS A 121 9.76 14.69 -1.07
CA LYS A 121 10.77 14.30 -0.07
C LYS A 121 10.42 13.01 0.66
N MET A 122 9.23 12.49 0.48
CA MET A 122 8.80 11.24 1.12
C MET A 122 9.29 10.01 0.37
N TYR A 123 9.73 10.16 -0.87
CA TYR A 123 10.33 9.07 -1.63
C TYR A 123 11.69 8.69 -1.03
N TYR A 124 11.86 7.40 -0.73
CA TYR A 124 13.13 6.84 -0.30
C TYR A 124 13.88 6.22 -1.48
N ASN A 125 15.13 6.60 -1.66
CA ASN A 125 15.92 6.27 -2.84
C ASN A 125 16.58 4.88 -2.73
N TYR A 126 15.78 3.83 -2.76
CA TYR A 126 16.29 2.46 -2.83
C TYR A 126 17.00 2.20 -4.16
N VAL A 127 18.09 1.43 -4.12
CA VAL A 127 18.89 1.07 -5.32
C VAL A 127 18.00 0.43 -6.38
N ARG A 128 17.10 -0.45 -6.00
CA ARG A 128 16.03 -0.96 -6.84
C ARG A 128 14.73 -0.26 -6.46
N PRO A 129 14.14 0.53 -7.38
CA PRO A 129 12.89 1.21 -7.12
C PRO A 129 11.79 0.24 -6.70
N GLN A 130 11.14 0.55 -5.62
CA GLN A 130 10.06 -0.24 -5.05
C GLN A 130 9.12 0.65 -4.25
N GLU A 131 7.96 0.15 -3.84
CA GLU A 131 7.08 0.88 -2.93
C GLU A 131 7.83 1.27 -1.66
N ASN A 132 7.64 2.52 -1.22
CA ASN A 132 8.37 3.10 -0.09
C ASN A 132 7.60 4.27 0.51
N GLY A 133 8.21 4.97 1.48
CA GLY A 133 7.66 6.19 2.04
C GLY A 133 6.47 5.97 2.97
N HIS A 134 6.28 4.76 3.50
CA HIS A 134 5.20 4.48 4.46
C HIS A 134 5.49 5.07 5.84
N HIS A 135 4.45 5.56 6.51
CA HIS A 135 4.50 6.12 7.86
C HIS A 135 3.42 5.47 8.73
N THR A 136 3.81 4.85 9.81
CA THR A 136 2.89 4.19 10.76
C THR A 136 2.42 5.14 11.86
N ASP A 137 1.52 4.67 12.71
CA ASP A 137 1.04 5.36 13.92
C ASP A 137 0.55 6.80 13.67
N THR A 138 -0.09 7.03 12.52
CA THR A 138 -0.58 8.35 12.12
C THR A 138 -2.01 8.58 12.62
N ARG A 139 -2.26 9.75 13.22
CA ARG A 139 -3.57 10.19 13.71
C ARG A 139 -4.27 11.08 12.71
N TRP A 140 -3.49 11.90 12.03
CA TRP A 140 -3.98 12.74 10.96
C TRP A 140 -2.84 13.13 10.01
N LEU A 141 -3.19 13.46 8.79
CA LEU A 141 -2.30 14.08 7.82
C LEU A 141 -3.06 15.10 6.99
N SER A 142 -2.36 16.11 6.50
CA SER A 142 -2.88 17.15 5.62
C SER A 142 -1.99 17.28 4.38
N LEU A 143 -2.63 17.31 3.21
CA LEU A 143 -1.97 17.62 1.96
C LEU A 143 -2.51 18.95 1.45
N SER A 144 -1.63 19.89 1.11
CA SER A 144 -2.06 21.23 0.71
C SER A 144 -1.19 21.83 -0.39
N LYS A 145 -1.79 22.78 -1.10
CA LYS A 145 -1.12 23.70 -2.04
C LYS A 145 -0.31 24.75 -1.28
N LYS A 146 0.50 25.50 -2.00
CA LYS A 146 1.27 26.63 -1.43
C LYS A 146 0.39 27.66 -0.72
N ASN A 147 -0.85 27.89 -1.19
CA ASN A 147 -1.82 28.83 -0.61
C ASN A 147 -2.62 28.28 0.57
N GLY A 148 -2.33 27.05 1.02
CA GLY A 148 -3.00 26.42 2.16
C GLY A 148 -4.27 25.64 1.83
N LYS A 149 -4.86 25.80 0.64
CA LYS A 149 -6.00 24.97 0.22
C LYS A 149 -5.58 23.52 0.09
N GLY A 150 -6.37 22.61 0.64
CA GLY A 150 -5.99 21.23 0.70
C GLY A 150 -7.03 20.29 1.24
N LEU A 151 -6.56 19.18 1.76
CA LEU A 151 -7.35 18.10 2.32
C LEU A 151 -6.67 17.59 3.59
N THR A 152 -7.39 17.56 4.68
CA THR A 152 -6.97 16.90 5.92
C THR A 152 -7.67 15.55 6.04
N ILE A 153 -6.91 14.51 6.34
CA ILE A 153 -7.35 13.15 6.61
C ILE A 153 -7.20 12.92 8.11
N MET A 154 -8.33 12.75 8.79
CA MET A 154 -8.39 12.49 10.23
C MET A 154 -8.73 11.02 10.44
N ALA A 155 -7.87 10.27 11.06
CA ALA A 155 -8.10 8.86 11.38
C ALA A 155 -9.14 8.70 12.51
N ASP A 156 -9.96 7.66 12.44
CA ASP A 156 -10.83 7.27 13.55
C ASP A 156 -10.05 6.60 14.68
N SER A 157 -8.94 5.98 14.31
CA SER A 157 -8.00 5.33 15.20
C SER A 157 -6.58 5.67 14.71
N ILE A 158 -5.69 4.70 14.62
CA ILE A 158 -4.34 4.83 14.08
C ILE A 158 -4.33 4.25 12.69
N ILE A 159 -3.72 4.96 11.75
CA ILE A 159 -3.55 4.55 10.35
C ILE A 159 -2.08 4.59 9.95
N GLY A 160 -1.76 3.92 8.85
CA GLY A 160 -0.55 4.18 8.07
C GLY A 160 -0.88 5.03 6.84
N PHE A 161 0.13 5.66 6.25
CA PHE A 161 -0.03 6.37 4.99
C PHE A 161 1.24 6.42 4.17
N ASN A 162 1.05 6.59 2.85
CA ASN A 162 2.07 7.03 1.91
C ASN A 162 1.52 8.26 1.17
N ALA A 163 2.42 9.17 0.77
CA ALA A 163 2.07 10.30 -0.10
C ALA A 163 3.24 10.56 -1.05
N LEU A 164 3.23 9.90 -2.21
CA LEU A 164 4.34 9.91 -3.17
C LEU A 164 3.93 10.55 -4.49
N ARG A 165 4.93 11.06 -5.24
CA ARG A 165 4.75 11.55 -6.61
C ARG A 165 4.78 10.43 -7.65
N ASN A 166 4.74 9.19 -7.22
CA ASN A 166 4.75 8.00 -8.03
C ASN A 166 3.67 7.03 -7.56
N SER A 167 3.13 6.24 -8.46
CA SER A 167 2.28 5.12 -8.10
C SER A 167 3.12 3.86 -7.86
N ILE A 168 2.54 2.88 -7.17
CA ILE A 168 3.18 1.58 -6.93
C ILE A 168 3.55 0.91 -8.26
N GLU A 169 2.71 1.08 -9.28
CA GLU A 169 2.88 0.52 -10.62
C GLU A 169 4.02 1.16 -11.42
N ASP A 170 4.54 2.31 -10.99
CA ASP A 170 5.70 2.95 -11.62
C ASP A 170 7.00 2.21 -11.31
N PHE A 171 7.04 1.48 -10.19
CA PHE A 171 8.26 0.83 -9.73
C PHE A 171 8.46 -0.56 -10.35
N ASP A 172 9.71 -0.99 -10.39
CA ASP A 172 10.09 -2.30 -10.88
C ASP A 172 9.41 -3.43 -10.08
N SER A 173 8.85 -4.41 -10.79
CA SER A 173 8.36 -5.65 -10.19
C SER A 173 9.00 -6.84 -10.89
N GLU A 174 9.33 -7.88 -10.14
CA GLU A 174 9.98 -9.10 -10.65
C GLU A 174 9.13 -9.86 -11.69
N GLU A 175 7.81 -9.64 -11.69
CA GLU A 175 6.89 -10.31 -12.60
C GLU A 175 6.93 -9.79 -14.05
N ALA A 176 7.72 -8.75 -14.32
CA ALA A 176 7.61 -8.00 -15.58
C ALA A 176 8.45 -8.53 -16.72
N LEU A 177 9.50 -9.30 -16.47
CA LEU A 177 10.34 -9.88 -17.53
C LEU A 177 10.72 -11.31 -17.16
N PRO A 178 10.51 -12.27 -18.06
CA PRO A 178 11.12 -13.59 -17.91
C PRO A 178 12.63 -13.39 -17.79
N HIS A 179 13.25 -14.07 -16.83
CA HIS A 179 14.71 -14.02 -16.68
C HIS A 179 15.34 -14.45 -18.02
N PRO A 180 16.41 -13.80 -18.51
CA PRO A 180 17.06 -14.15 -19.79
C PRO A 180 17.37 -15.65 -19.96
N ARG A 181 17.56 -16.40 -18.88
CA ARG A 181 17.75 -17.86 -18.89
C ARG A 181 16.48 -18.64 -19.27
N GLN A 182 15.30 -18.04 -19.24
CA GLN A 182 14.03 -18.67 -19.61
C GLN A 182 13.73 -18.48 -21.12
N TRP A 183 14.43 -17.58 -21.79
CA TRP A 183 14.23 -17.27 -23.22
C TRP A 183 14.64 -18.44 -24.14
N ASN A 184 15.44 -19.38 -23.67
CA ASN A 184 15.85 -20.56 -24.46
C ASN A 184 14.68 -21.48 -24.82
N ASN A 185 13.49 -21.27 -24.24
CA ASN A 185 12.29 -22.08 -24.48
C ASN A 185 11.25 -21.37 -25.36
N PHE A 186 11.54 -20.14 -25.83
CA PHE A 186 10.63 -19.36 -26.66
C PHE A 186 11.08 -19.36 -28.13
N SER A 187 10.11 -19.38 -29.04
CA SER A 187 10.36 -19.18 -30.47
C SER A 187 10.84 -17.74 -30.74
N PRO A 188 11.54 -17.47 -31.86
CA PRO A 188 11.92 -16.12 -32.24
C PRO A 188 10.73 -15.14 -32.34
N GLU A 189 9.55 -15.64 -32.67
CA GLU A 189 8.33 -14.85 -32.81
C GLU A 189 7.74 -14.49 -31.43
N GLU A 190 7.78 -15.43 -30.48
CA GLU A 190 7.39 -15.17 -29.10
C GLU A 190 8.38 -14.20 -28.41
N ILE A 191 9.67 -14.30 -28.72
CA ILE A 191 10.69 -13.35 -28.21
C ILE A 191 10.43 -11.96 -28.77
N ALA A 192 10.13 -11.82 -30.08
CA ALA A 192 9.83 -10.53 -30.71
C ALA A 192 8.56 -9.88 -30.14
N ASN A 193 7.51 -10.68 -29.92
CA ASN A 193 6.27 -10.21 -29.29
C ASN A 193 6.48 -9.82 -27.82
N HIS A 194 7.30 -10.59 -27.09
CA HIS A 194 7.70 -10.26 -25.73
C HIS A 194 8.56 -9.00 -25.67
N ASP A 195 9.46 -8.79 -26.62
CA ASP A 195 10.29 -7.60 -26.67
C ASP A 195 9.47 -6.33 -26.94
N GLU A 196 8.41 -6.38 -27.73
CA GLU A 196 7.51 -5.23 -27.94
C GLU A 196 6.64 -4.95 -26.71
N GLU A 197 6.15 -5.97 -26.03
CA GLU A 197 5.40 -5.83 -24.78
C GLU A 197 6.33 -5.41 -23.64
N ALA A 198 7.51 -6.00 -23.55
CA ALA A 198 8.57 -5.62 -22.63
C ALA A 198 9.01 -4.17 -22.85
N ALA A 199 9.23 -3.75 -24.09
CA ALA A 199 9.58 -2.35 -24.41
C ALA A 199 8.45 -1.38 -24.00
N ARG A 200 7.18 -1.73 -24.22
CA ARG A 200 6.03 -0.95 -23.73
C ARG A 200 5.96 -0.88 -22.20
N ASN A 201 6.33 -1.95 -21.52
CA ASN A 201 6.36 -2.02 -20.05
C ASN A 201 7.58 -1.30 -19.47
N VAL A 202 8.75 -1.36 -20.11
CA VAL A 202 9.95 -0.60 -19.74
C VAL A 202 9.70 0.91 -19.81
N LEU A 203 8.95 1.38 -20.81
CA LEU A 203 8.54 2.78 -20.91
C LEU A 203 7.58 3.22 -19.78
N ARG A 204 6.99 2.28 -19.04
CA ARG A 204 6.04 2.56 -17.95
C ARG A 204 6.64 2.37 -16.56
N ARG A 205 7.74 1.64 -16.43
CA ARG A 205 8.34 1.27 -15.14
C ARG A 205 9.71 1.90 -14.97
N MET A 206 9.99 2.29 -13.76
CA MET A 206 11.26 2.89 -13.38
C MET A 206 12.13 1.81 -12.73
N HIS A 207 13.08 1.28 -13.49
CA HIS A 207 13.89 0.12 -13.10
C HIS A 207 15.13 0.46 -12.28
N HIS A 208 15.62 1.70 -12.44
CA HIS A 208 16.82 2.18 -11.77
C HIS A 208 16.56 3.50 -11.05
N VAL A 209 17.40 3.80 -10.08
CA VAL A 209 17.32 5.05 -9.32
C VAL A 209 17.21 6.29 -10.20
N ASN A 210 17.96 6.31 -11.30
CA ASN A 210 17.98 7.44 -12.23
C ASN A 210 16.72 7.55 -13.11
N ASP A 211 15.92 6.51 -13.18
CA ASP A 211 14.69 6.49 -13.97
C ASP A 211 13.52 7.14 -13.22
N ILE A 212 13.64 7.28 -11.88
CA ILE A 212 12.57 7.81 -11.05
C ILE A 212 12.28 9.26 -11.40
N THR A 213 11.10 9.46 -11.97
CA THR A 213 10.58 10.78 -12.31
C THR A 213 9.22 11.02 -11.65
N PRO A 214 9.04 12.16 -10.98
CA PRO A 214 7.76 12.48 -10.37
C PRO A 214 6.64 12.58 -11.42
N ARG A 215 5.48 12.00 -11.11
CA ARG A 215 4.25 12.13 -11.89
C ARG A 215 3.54 13.46 -11.61
N ASP A 216 2.57 13.79 -12.46
CA ASP A 216 1.73 14.98 -12.30
C ASP A 216 0.56 14.76 -11.34
N PHE A 217 0.85 14.03 -10.25
CA PHE A 217 -0.08 13.78 -9.14
C PHE A 217 0.69 13.47 -7.86
N VAL A 218 -0.02 13.51 -6.73
CA VAL A 218 0.39 12.87 -5.48
C VAL A 218 -0.52 11.66 -5.27
N GLU A 219 0.04 10.47 -5.25
CA GLU A 219 -0.69 9.26 -4.86
C GLU A 219 -0.68 9.13 -3.34
N VAL A 220 -1.87 9.05 -2.78
CA VAL A 220 -2.08 8.93 -1.34
C VAL A 220 -2.65 7.57 -1.04
N CYS A 221 -1.97 6.82 -0.21
CA CYS A 221 -2.46 5.59 0.39
C CYS A 221 -2.79 5.84 1.84
N ILE A 222 -3.98 5.47 2.26
CA ILE A 222 -4.42 5.50 3.65
C ILE A 222 -4.72 4.07 4.05
N ASP A 223 -4.01 3.57 5.05
CA ASP A 223 -4.02 2.17 5.40
C ASP A 223 -4.49 1.96 6.83
N MET A 224 -5.43 1.06 7.00
CA MET A 224 -5.68 0.48 8.30
C MET A 224 -4.41 -0.19 8.83
N LYS A 225 -3.79 -1.00 7.97
CA LYS A 225 -2.55 -1.72 8.27
C LYS A 225 -1.86 -2.17 6.99
N GLN A 226 -0.55 -2.16 7.00
CA GLN A 226 0.32 -2.82 6.05
C GLN A 226 1.17 -3.84 6.81
N GLN A 227 1.38 -5.03 6.26
CA GLN A 227 2.26 -6.03 6.87
C GLN A 227 3.70 -5.54 6.92
N GLY A 228 4.51 -6.13 7.80
CA GLY A 228 5.94 -5.87 7.86
C GLY A 228 6.68 -6.24 6.58
N LEU A 229 7.84 -5.64 6.37
CA LEU A 229 8.67 -5.86 5.18
C LEU A 229 9.62 -7.05 5.32
N ALA A 230 9.94 -7.46 6.55
CA ALA A 230 11.00 -8.44 6.82
C ALA A 230 12.37 -8.02 6.25
N GLY A 231 13.01 -8.91 5.49
CA GLY A 231 14.27 -8.56 4.82
C GLY A 231 15.51 -8.63 5.74
N TYR A 232 15.41 -9.29 6.89
CA TYR A 232 16.53 -9.48 7.82
C TYR A 232 17.54 -10.56 7.36
N ASN A 233 17.31 -11.15 6.19
CA ASN A 233 18.28 -11.98 5.49
C ASN A 233 18.14 -11.87 3.96
N SER A 234 19.14 -12.36 3.23
CA SER A 234 19.17 -12.32 1.75
C SER A 234 18.37 -13.44 1.07
N TRP A 235 17.68 -14.28 1.83
CA TRP A 235 17.00 -15.48 1.32
C TRP A 235 15.48 -15.28 1.17
N GLY A 236 15.01 -14.04 1.22
CA GLY A 236 13.59 -13.70 1.08
C GLY A 236 12.77 -14.04 2.32
N ALA A 237 13.32 -13.77 3.50
CA ALA A 237 12.58 -13.88 4.75
C ALA A 237 11.27 -13.09 4.69
N ARG A 238 10.19 -13.71 5.16
CA ARG A 238 8.88 -13.10 5.32
C ARG A 238 8.77 -12.42 6.69
N PRO A 239 7.83 -11.49 6.88
CA PRO A 239 7.58 -10.91 8.20
C PRO A 239 7.25 -11.98 9.23
N GLU A 240 7.68 -11.78 10.46
CA GLU A 240 7.26 -12.62 11.58
C GLU A 240 5.74 -12.53 11.79
N PRO A 241 5.09 -13.56 12.35
CA PRO A 241 3.63 -13.59 12.53
C PRO A 241 3.05 -12.35 13.21
N ALA A 242 3.75 -11.77 14.16
CA ALA A 242 3.34 -10.53 14.85
C ALA A 242 3.20 -9.30 13.92
N TYR A 243 3.86 -9.34 12.77
CA TYR A 243 3.88 -8.26 11.77
C TYR A 243 3.11 -8.62 10.51
N THR A 244 2.23 -9.60 10.55
CA THR A 244 1.34 -9.96 9.44
C THR A 244 -0.08 -9.48 9.69
N ILE A 245 -0.94 -9.60 8.69
CA ILE A 245 -2.36 -9.31 8.76
C ILE A 245 -3.11 -10.60 8.44
N PRO A 246 -3.59 -11.36 9.45
CA PRO A 246 -4.30 -12.60 9.22
C PRO A 246 -5.56 -12.41 8.36
N ALA A 247 -5.80 -13.32 7.42
CA ALA A 247 -6.99 -13.27 6.56
C ALA A 247 -8.24 -13.89 7.23
N ASN A 248 -8.10 -14.55 8.36
CA ASN A 248 -9.19 -15.30 9.03
C ASN A 248 -10.07 -14.45 9.94
N GLN A 249 -10.14 -13.15 9.73
CA GLN A 249 -10.98 -12.24 10.50
C GLN A 249 -11.50 -11.08 9.65
N GLU A 250 -12.55 -10.44 10.15
CA GLU A 250 -13.09 -9.22 9.55
C GLU A 250 -12.33 -7.99 10.06
N TYR A 251 -12.09 -7.02 9.17
CA TYR A 251 -11.46 -5.75 9.50
C TYR A 251 -12.42 -4.59 9.21
N ASN A 252 -12.65 -3.77 10.22
CA ASN A 252 -13.47 -2.56 10.13
C ASN A 252 -12.63 -1.35 10.54
N TRP A 253 -12.65 -0.30 9.73
CA TRP A 253 -11.89 0.92 9.99
C TRP A 253 -12.48 2.13 9.28
N GLY A 254 -11.97 3.31 9.58
CA GLY A 254 -12.45 4.52 8.94
C GLY A 254 -11.59 5.74 9.19
N PHE A 255 -11.90 6.77 8.44
CA PHE A 255 -11.29 8.09 8.53
C PHE A 255 -12.24 9.15 7.96
N THR A 256 -11.89 10.42 8.18
CA THR A 256 -12.67 11.56 7.69
C THR A 256 -11.81 12.44 6.79
N LEU A 257 -12.30 12.77 5.61
CA LEU A 257 -11.72 13.74 4.70
C LEU A 257 -12.34 15.12 4.98
N ILE A 258 -11.50 16.11 5.25
CA ILE A 258 -11.90 17.47 5.61
C ILE A 258 -11.24 18.45 4.64
N PRO A 259 -11.98 19.10 3.74
CA PRO A 259 -11.44 20.17 2.90
C PRO A 259 -10.93 21.34 3.75
N ASN A 260 -9.76 21.89 3.37
CA ASN A 260 -9.13 23.05 4.03
C ASN A 260 -9.33 24.33 3.19
#